data_f3314cfc63b0101fe9a1fd1db3b3b160
#
_entry.id   f3314cfc63b0101fe9a1fd1db3b3b160
#
_cell.length_a   1.000
_cell.length_b   1.000
_cell.length_c   1.000
_cell.angle_alpha   90.00
_cell.angle_beta   90.00
_cell.angle_gamma   90.00
#
_symmetry.space_group_name_H-M   'P 1'
#
loop_
_entity.id
_entity.type
_entity.pdbx_description
1 polymer ?
#
loop_
_entity_poly.entity_id
_entity_poly.type
_entity_poly.pdbx_seq_one_letter_code
_entity_poly.pdbx_strand_id
1 'polypeptide(L)'
;MKHIALLTTLLLSASLQAVEKPYDYVFFENSLMKGDYFYSQAKYTSPSWIKNARHHLPVAGSVAFTPGNSLELTYVSAPGGDWYSEIQYCPVRGNDFFREPSTLSLQVQLRESMDAAALPNIAIRYADSTYTQYLNLRNYLKDTRPGVWHSVSIPLKDFGLNAVNDTNIKKLAAVALRPGTADGNEYTIYLDDIELLPASLPSVSALNAPVLQEAKAYERHIDIKWIPQSKEDIKYYRIYRSFDGITYQPVAVRRPWMNRYTDFLGEVGKKAYYKLYRFLGRGW
;
A
#
# COMPACT_ATOMS: atom_id res chain seq x y z
N MET A 1 47.36 -49.41 16.21
CA MET A 1 46.54 -49.23 14.99
C MET A 1 45.50 -48.15 15.27
N LYS A 2 45.70 -46.95 14.68
CA LYS A 2 44.79 -45.83 14.87
C LYS A 2 43.79 -45.81 13.71
N HIS A 3 42.52 -45.97 13.98
CA HIS A 3 41.47 -45.84 12.98
C HIS A 3 41.17 -44.36 12.79
N ILE A 4 41.47 -43.85 11.60
CA ILE A 4 41.05 -42.52 11.15
C ILE A 4 39.66 -42.68 10.53
N ALA A 5 38.64 -42.13 11.18
CA ALA A 5 37.32 -42.03 10.61
C ALA A 5 37.28 -40.82 9.67
N LEU A 6 37.09 -41.05 8.39
CA LEU A 6 36.91 -40.02 7.37
C LEU A 6 35.48 -39.55 7.41
N LEU A 7 35.27 -38.33 7.94
CA LEU A 7 33.96 -37.69 7.97
C LEU A 7 33.71 -36.99 6.61
N THR A 8 32.93 -37.62 5.75
CA THR A 8 32.55 -37.03 4.45
C THR A 8 31.42 -36.05 4.68
N THR A 9 31.74 -34.77 4.71
CA THR A 9 30.73 -33.69 4.77
C THR A 9 30.12 -33.56 3.38
N LEU A 10 28.89 -34.02 3.24
CA LEU A 10 28.08 -33.79 2.04
C LEU A 10 27.60 -32.33 2.07
N LEU A 11 28.26 -31.47 1.32
CA LEU A 11 27.78 -30.11 1.03
C LEU A 11 26.61 -30.23 0.04
N LEU A 12 25.38 -30.26 0.56
CA LEU A 12 24.21 -29.97 -0.24
C LEU A 12 24.25 -28.49 -0.62
N SER A 13 24.72 -28.19 -1.81
CA SER A 13 24.48 -26.91 -2.46
C SER A 13 23.00 -26.84 -2.85
N ALA A 14 22.15 -26.42 -1.91
CA ALA A 14 20.83 -25.92 -2.26
C ALA A 14 21.04 -24.67 -3.10
N SER A 15 20.88 -24.81 -4.42
CA SER A 15 20.67 -23.64 -5.27
C SER A 15 19.45 -22.91 -4.75
N LEU A 16 19.68 -21.84 -4.00
CA LEU A 16 18.68 -20.84 -3.71
C LEU A 16 18.27 -20.26 -5.07
N GLN A 17 17.25 -20.85 -5.69
CA GLN A 17 16.51 -20.12 -6.71
C GLN A 17 16.06 -18.85 -6.02
N ALA A 18 16.58 -17.72 -6.50
CA ALA A 18 16.11 -16.43 -6.06
C ALA A 18 14.60 -16.41 -6.35
N VAL A 19 13.80 -16.55 -5.29
CA VAL A 19 12.35 -16.37 -5.39
C VAL A 19 12.18 -14.96 -5.94
N GLU A 20 11.64 -14.85 -7.14
CA GLU A 20 11.31 -13.54 -7.72
C GLU A 20 10.49 -12.79 -6.68
N LYS A 21 11.05 -11.70 -6.16
CA LYS A 21 10.40 -10.91 -5.14
C LYS A 21 9.20 -10.22 -5.80
N PRO A 22 7.98 -10.35 -5.28
CA PRO A 22 6.91 -9.46 -5.68
C PRO A 22 7.26 -8.06 -5.18
N TYR A 23 7.32 -7.10 -6.09
CA TYR A 23 7.73 -5.74 -5.82
C TYR A 23 6.51 -4.83 -5.83
N ASP A 24 6.36 -4.04 -4.79
CA ASP A 24 5.27 -3.09 -4.66
C ASP A 24 5.79 -1.67 -4.89
N TYR A 25 5.23 -0.98 -5.85
CA TYR A 25 5.41 0.45 -5.97
C TYR A 25 4.34 1.12 -5.11
N VAL A 26 4.69 1.41 -3.87
CA VAL A 26 3.76 1.86 -2.83
C VAL A 26 3.83 3.37 -2.69
N PHE A 27 2.71 4.05 -2.85
CA PHE A 27 2.56 5.47 -2.56
C PHE A 27 2.11 5.68 -1.11
N PHE A 28 1.18 4.87 -0.63
CA PHE A 28 0.75 4.91 0.75
C PHE A 28 0.33 3.51 1.23
N GLU A 29 0.72 3.19 2.43
CA GLU A 29 0.31 2.01 3.15
C GLU A 29 0.05 2.34 4.62
N ASN A 30 0.88 3.21 5.20
CA ASN A 30 0.80 3.65 6.58
C ASN A 30 1.71 4.86 6.79
N SER A 31 1.36 5.78 7.67
CA SER A 31 2.24 6.86 8.11
C SER A 31 2.88 6.54 9.44
N LEU A 32 4.18 6.85 9.57
CA LEU A 32 4.91 6.75 10.83
C LEU A 32 4.61 7.91 11.76
N MET A 33 4.24 9.04 11.18
CA MET A 33 3.97 10.26 11.93
C MET A 33 2.49 10.31 12.31
N LYS A 34 2.23 10.65 13.55
CA LYS A 34 0.88 11.01 13.97
C LYS A 34 0.56 12.39 13.42
N GLY A 35 -0.57 12.50 12.74
CA GLY A 35 -1.12 13.77 12.29
C GLY A 35 -1.03 14.00 10.80
N ASP A 36 0.06 13.67 10.11
CA ASP A 36 0.20 13.88 8.67
C ASP A 36 1.06 12.80 7.98
N TYR A 37 1.01 12.81 6.65
CA TYR A 37 1.85 11.97 5.82
C TYR A 37 2.91 12.81 5.10
N PHE A 38 4.16 12.70 5.52
CA PHE A 38 5.29 13.49 5.03
C PHE A 38 5.47 13.41 3.50
N TYR A 39 5.23 12.25 2.89
CA TYR A 39 5.31 12.05 1.44
C TYR A 39 4.03 12.45 0.70
N SER A 40 3.34 13.49 1.18
CA SER A 40 2.19 14.06 0.50
C SER A 40 2.28 15.59 0.43
N GLN A 41 1.47 16.17 -0.45
CA GLN A 41 1.25 17.61 -0.52
C GLN A 41 -0.25 17.87 -0.63
N ALA A 42 -0.71 18.98 -0.04
CA ALA A 42 -2.07 19.46 -0.17
C ALA A 42 -2.08 20.98 -0.23
N LYS A 43 -2.70 21.55 -1.28
CA LYS A 43 -2.83 22.99 -1.50
C LYS A 43 -4.20 23.33 -2.07
N TYR A 44 -4.60 24.59 -1.94
CA TYR A 44 -5.90 25.06 -2.47
C TYR A 44 -5.88 26.54 -2.79
N THR A 45 -6.88 26.95 -3.58
CA THR A 45 -7.24 28.33 -3.84
C THR A 45 -8.74 28.51 -3.51
N SER A 46 -9.04 29.56 -2.72
CA SER A 46 -10.42 29.91 -2.34
C SER A 46 -11.29 30.15 -3.59
N PRO A 47 -12.59 29.79 -3.57
CA PRO A 47 -13.37 29.32 -2.42
C PRO A 47 -13.30 27.81 -2.14
N SER A 48 -12.63 27.02 -2.97
CA SER A 48 -12.33 25.61 -2.64
C SER A 48 -11.29 25.51 -1.53
N TRP A 49 -11.28 24.38 -0.83
CA TRP A 49 -10.23 24.08 0.14
C TRP A 49 -10.04 22.57 0.34
N ILE A 50 -8.89 22.21 0.88
CA ILE A 50 -8.55 20.88 1.32
C ILE A 50 -7.88 20.96 2.69
N LYS A 51 -8.32 20.10 3.61
CA LYS A 51 -7.70 19.98 4.93
C LYS A 51 -6.26 19.54 4.79
N ASN A 52 -5.36 20.24 5.44
CA ASN A 52 -3.96 19.87 5.46
C ASN A 52 -3.35 20.11 6.84
N ALA A 53 -2.29 19.35 7.15
CA ALA A 53 -1.44 19.56 8.28
C ALA A 53 -0.04 19.86 7.75
N ARG A 54 0.44 21.09 7.97
CA ARG A 54 1.77 21.53 7.48
C ARG A 54 1.96 21.32 5.96
N HIS A 55 0.92 21.55 5.16
CA HIS A 55 0.87 21.30 3.71
C HIS A 55 0.87 19.83 3.29
N HIS A 56 0.71 18.89 4.23
CA HIS A 56 0.58 17.46 3.98
C HIS A 56 -0.85 16.98 4.23
N LEU A 57 -1.20 15.82 3.69
CA LEU A 57 -2.47 15.17 4.00
C LEU A 57 -2.47 14.67 5.44
N PRO A 58 -3.54 14.96 6.21
CA PRO A 58 -3.75 14.37 7.52
C PRO A 58 -3.87 12.85 7.46
N VAL A 59 -3.58 12.19 8.58
CA VAL A 59 -3.81 10.76 8.77
C VAL A 59 -4.85 10.52 9.86
N ALA A 60 -5.73 9.55 9.61
CA ALA A 60 -6.73 9.06 10.55
C ALA A 60 -6.26 7.78 11.21
N GLY A 61 -6.00 7.82 12.52
CA GLY A 61 -5.54 6.64 13.27
C GLY A 61 -6.66 5.69 13.71
N SER A 62 -7.93 6.12 13.61
CA SER A 62 -9.10 5.31 14.00
C SER A 62 -9.83 4.67 12.82
N VAL A 63 -9.51 5.06 11.61
CA VAL A 63 -10.10 4.54 10.37
C VAL A 63 -8.96 4.07 9.47
N ALA A 64 -8.84 2.77 9.27
CA ALA A 64 -7.81 2.20 8.41
C ALA A 64 -8.29 0.88 7.82
N PHE A 65 -7.95 0.61 6.57
CA PHE A 65 -8.14 -0.71 5.95
C PHE A 65 -7.05 -1.66 6.41
N THR A 66 -5.80 -1.24 6.25
CA THR A 66 -4.65 -1.91 6.86
C THR A 66 -4.38 -1.33 8.23
N PRO A 67 -4.27 -2.13 9.30
CA PRO A 67 -4.06 -1.61 10.65
C PRO A 67 -2.85 -0.67 10.76
N GLY A 68 -3.12 0.49 11.32
CA GLY A 68 -2.18 1.59 11.48
C GLY A 68 -2.93 2.91 11.33
N ASN A 69 -2.97 3.44 10.15
CA ASN A 69 -3.74 4.64 9.81
C ASN A 69 -3.99 4.71 8.29
N SER A 70 -4.95 5.53 7.89
CA SER A 70 -5.24 5.88 6.51
C SER A 70 -5.00 7.37 6.25
N LEU A 71 -4.93 7.79 5.00
CA LEU A 71 -4.97 9.20 4.63
C LEU A 71 -6.40 9.73 4.79
N GLU A 72 -6.54 10.91 5.38
CA GLU A 72 -7.80 11.64 5.47
C GLU A 72 -7.82 12.75 4.42
N LEU A 73 -8.73 12.66 3.47
CA LEU A 73 -8.96 13.66 2.45
C LEU A 73 -10.29 14.36 2.71
N THR A 74 -10.25 15.50 3.42
CA THR A 74 -11.42 16.35 3.66
C THR A 74 -11.32 17.60 2.79
N TYR A 75 -12.33 17.88 1.98
CA TYR A 75 -12.27 18.95 0.99
C TYR A 75 -13.65 19.56 0.70
N VAL A 76 -13.60 20.77 0.14
CA VAL A 76 -14.72 21.45 -0.53
C VAL A 76 -14.29 21.79 -1.94
N SER A 77 -15.10 21.37 -2.91
CA SER A 77 -14.94 21.79 -4.30
C SER A 77 -15.99 22.84 -4.63
N ALA A 78 -15.59 24.09 -4.78
CA ALA A 78 -16.48 25.22 -5.05
C ALA A 78 -16.14 25.88 -6.39
N PRO A 79 -17.15 26.40 -7.15
CA PRO A 79 -16.91 27.10 -8.39
C PRO A 79 -15.94 28.30 -8.22
N GLY A 80 -14.94 28.40 -9.10
CA GLY A 80 -13.94 29.46 -9.06
C GLY A 80 -12.75 29.22 -8.13
N GLY A 81 -12.79 28.14 -7.33
CA GLY A 81 -11.66 27.68 -6.53
C GLY A 81 -11.07 26.36 -7.06
N ASP A 82 -9.95 25.96 -6.51
CA ASP A 82 -9.30 24.69 -6.81
C ASP A 82 -8.64 24.14 -5.56
N TRP A 83 -8.43 22.83 -5.53
CA TRP A 83 -7.52 22.17 -4.60
C TRP A 83 -6.78 21.06 -5.29
N TYR A 84 -5.61 20.73 -4.80
CA TYR A 84 -4.91 19.56 -5.25
C TYR A 84 -4.19 18.86 -4.11
N SER A 85 -3.98 17.58 -4.26
CA SER A 85 -3.17 16.76 -3.39
C SER A 85 -2.32 15.80 -4.21
N GLU A 86 -1.14 15.52 -3.70
CA GLU A 86 -0.24 14.50 -4.22
C GLU A 86 0.21 13.56 -3.12
N ILE A 87 0.25 12.28 -3.46
CA ILE A 87 0.77 11.21 -2.61
C ILE A 87 1.97 10.65 -3.34
N GLN A 88 3.16 11.00 -2.84
CA GLN A 88 4.42 10.69 -3.50
C GLN A 88 4.85 9.26 -3.22
N TYR A 89 5.57 8.67 -4.17
CA TYR A 89 6.24 7.41 -3.97
C TYR A 89 7.17 7.48 -2.75
N CYS A 90 7.03 6.51 -1.84
CA CYS A 90 7.87 6.40 -0.66
C CYS A 90 8.97 5.36 -0.90
N PRO A 91 10.22 5.79 -1.15
CA PRO A 91 11.32 4.87 -1.48
C PRO A 91 11.72 3.94 -0.32
N VAL A 92 11.32 4.27 0.90
CA VAL A 92 11.61 3.45 2.08
C VAL A 92 10.77 2.17 2.12
N ARG A 93 9.63 2.16 1.44
CA ARG A 93 8.65 1.08 1.48
C ARG A 93 8.66 0.16 0.26
N GLY A 94 9.36 0.50 -0.79
CA GLY A 94 9.37 -0.28 -2.02
C GLY A 94 10.61 -0.01 -2.84
N ASN A 95 11.72 -0.62 -2.50
CA ASN A 95 12.97 -0.49 -3.28
C ASN A 95 13.00 -1.35 -4.52
N ASP A 96 12.04 -2.23 -4.67
CA ASP A 96 12.04 -3.21 -5.72
C ASP A 96 10.74 -3.05 -6.51
N PHE A 97 10.83 -2.93 -7.81
CA PHE A 97 9.72 -2.61 -8.70
C PHE A 97 9.12 -3.88 -9.28
N PHE A 98 7.81 -3.89 -9.47
CA PHE A 98 7.22 -4.81 -10.43
C PHE A 98 7.80 -4.53 -11.80
N ARG A 99 8.14 -5.59 -12.51
CA ARG A 99 8.65 -5.43 -13.85
C ARG A 99 7.61 -4.85 -14.79
N GLU A 100 6.34 -5.09 -14.55
CA GLU A 100 5.26 -4.62 -15.43
C GLU A 100 4.00 -4.34 -14.61
N PRO A 101 3.92 -3.23 -13.85
CA PRO A 101 2.67 -2.86 -13.22
C PRO A 101 1.63 -2.53 -14.29
N SER A 102 0.43 -2.96 -14.07
CA SER A 102 -0.68 -2.76 -15.00
C SER A 102 -1.85 -2.00 -14.40
N THR A 103 -1.84 -1.84 -13.08
CA THR A 103 -3.00 -1.34 -12.34
C THR A 103 -2.55 -0.49 -11.16
N LEU A 104 -3.18 0.68 -11.00
CA LEU A 104 -3.17 1.43 -9.75
C LEU A 104 -4.30 0.86 -8.87
N SER A 105 -3.94 0.40 -7.68
CA SER A 105 -4.86 -0.13 -6.68
C SER A 105 -4.89 0.76 -5.46
N LEU A 106 -6.07 1.00 -4.90
CA LEU A 106 -6.23 1.71 -3.63
C LEU A 106 -7.52 1.25 -2.92
N GLN A 107 -7.55 1.46 -1.62
CA GLN A 107 -8.75 1.31 -0.82
C GLN A 107 -9.34 2.68 -0.56
N VAL A 108 -10.66 2.79 -0.70
CA VAL A 108 -11.41 4.05 -0.48
C VAL A 108 -12.56 3.79 0.48
N GLN A 109 -12.72 4.65 1.48
CA GLN A 109 -13.91 4.66 2.32
C GLN A 109 -14.49 6.07 2.33
N LEU A 110 -15.80 6.19 2.10
CA LEU A 110 -16.52 7.44 2.24
C LEU A 110 -17.00 7.57 3.69
N ARG A 111 -16.81 8.74 4.29
CA ARG A 111 -17.32 9.01 5.64
C ARG A 111 -18.82 9.23 5.65
N GLU A 112 -19.33 9.95 4.67
CA GLU A 112 -20.74 10.29 4.46
C GLU A 112 -21.18 9.96 3.04
N SER A 113 -22.49 9.96 2.83
CA SER A 113 -23.06 9.87 1.48
C SER A 113 -22.71 11.11 0.68
N MET A 114 -22.27 10.92 -0.56
CA MET A 114 -21.92 12.00 -1.47
C MET A 114 -22.38 11.72 -2.89
N ASP A 115 -22.53 12.77 -3.68
CA ASP A 115 -22.70 12.60 -5.12
C ASP A 115 -21.42 11.97 -5.71
N ALA A 116 -21.59 10.90 -6.44
CA ALA A 116 -20.49 10.22 -7.09
C ALA A 116 -19.68 11.14 -8.03
N ALA A 117 -20.31 12.17 -8.60
CA ALA A 117 -19.64 13.16 -9.44
C ALA A 117 -18.70 14.10 -8.66
N ALA A 118 -18.95 14.29 -7.35
CA ALA A 118 -18.10 15.09 -6.46
C ALA A 118 -16.84 14.31 -5.99
N LEU A 119 -16.77 12.98 -6.23
CA LEU A 119 -15.56 12.21 -5.99
C LEU A 119 -14.37 12.81 -6.75
N PRO A 120 -13.16 12.78 -6.16
CA PRO A 120 -11.96 13.31 -6.78
C PRO A 120 -11.66 12.72 -8.15
N ASN A 121 -11.05 13.53 -8.99
CA ASN A 121 -10.32 13.08 -10.15
C ASN A 121 -8.91 12.64 -9.72
N ILE A 122 -8.43 11.53 -10.27
CA ILE A 122 -7.14 10.92 -9.97
C ILE A 122 -6.27 10.85 -11.22
N ALA A 123 -4.98 11.16 -11.08
CA ALA A 123 -3.98 11.03 -12.12
C ALA A 123 -2.66 10.51 -11.54
N ILE A 124 -1.73 10.13 -12.38
CA ILE A 124 -0.34 9.83 -11.99
C ILE A 124 0.54 10.98 -12.48
N ARG A 125 1.35 11.53 -11.57
CA ARG A 125 2.35 12.55 -11.89
C ARG A 125 3.68 11.89 -12.22
N TYR A 126 4.31 12.36 -13.27
CA TYR A 126 5.68 11.99 -13.62
C TYR A 126 6.73 12.81 -12.84
N ALA A 127 7.96 12.31 -12.85
CA ALA A 127 9.10 12.97 -12.21
C ALA A 127 9.42 14.34 -12.80
N ASP A 128 9.09 14.58 -14.08
CA ASP A 128 9.21 15.87 -14.78
C ASP A 128 8.06 16.83 -14.47
N SER A 129 7.19 16.50 -13.53
CA SER A 129 6.02 17.28 -13.12
C SER A 129 4.87 17.34 -14.14
N THR A 130 4.91 16.54 -15.19
CA THR A 130 3.74 16.32 -16.06
C THR A 130 2.79 15.29 -15.47
N TYR A 131 1.56 15.25 -15.98
CA TYR A 131 0.52 14.36 -15.48
C TYR A 131 -0.05 13.51 -16.61
N THR A 132 -0.50 12.34 -16.26
CA THR A 132 -1.40 11.57 -17.11
C THR A 132 -2.75 12.27 -17.23
N GLN A 133 -3.66 11.72 -18.04
CA GLN A 133 -5.05 12.19 -17.99
C GLN A 133 -5.66 11.95 -16.60
N TYR A 134 -6.54 12.88 -16.18
CA TYR A 134 -7.31 12.73 -14.96
C TYR A 134 -8.55 11.86 -15.20
N LEU A 135 -8.78 10.93 -14.29
CA LEU A 135 -9.92 9.99 -14.31
C LEU A 135 -10.77 10.24 -13.07
N ASN A 136 -12.09 10.32 -13.19
CA ASN A 136 -12.94 10.45 -12.02
C ASN A 136 -13.08 9.10 -11.30
N LEU A 137 -12.85 9.09 -9.98
CA LEU A 137 -12.91 7.88 -9.15
C LEU A 137 -14.26 7.16 -9.20
N ARG A 138 -15.38 7.89 -9.48
CA ARG A 138 -16.71 7.30 -9.63
C ARG A 138 -16.77 6.17 -10.65
N ASN A 139 -15.93 6.24 -11.68
CA ASN A 139 -15.93 5.26 -12.76
C ASN A 139 -15.36 3.89 -12.32
N TYR A 140 -14.69 3.85 -11.17
CA TYR A 140 -14.00 2.67 -10.64
C TYR A 140 -14.54 2.23 -9.28
N LEU A 141 -15.40 3.01 -8.65
CA LEU A 141 -16.12 2.63 -7.44
C LEU A 141 -17.42 1.93 -7.82
N LYS A 142 -17.57 0.69 -7.43
CA LYS A 142 -18.80 -0.11 -7.66
C LYS A 142 -19.96 0.32 -6.76
N ASP A 143 -19.65 0.95 -5.65
CA ASP A 143 -20.58 1.29 -4.58
C ASP A 143 -20.03 2.50 -3.82
N THR A 144 -20.90 3.36 -3.32
CA THR A 144 -20.56 4.60 -2.59
C THR A 144 -21.16 4.60 -1.17
N ARG A 145 -21.45 3.43 -0.62
CA ARG A 145 -21.96 3.32 0.76
C ARG A 145 -20.94 3.86 1.76
N PRO A 146 -21.33 4.78 2.64
CA PRO A 146 -20.44 5.32 3.66
C PRO A 146 -20.05 4.25 4.69
N GLY A 147 -18.88 4.43 5.29
CA GLY A 147 -18.36 3.56 6.34
C GLY A 147 -17.84 2.20 5.86
N VAL A 148 -17.91 1.90 4.55
CA VAL A 148 -17.47 0.65 3.96
C VAL A 148 -16.21 0.88 3.13
N TRP A 149 -15.21 0.03 3.27
CA TRP A 149 -14.02 0.06 2.43
C TRP A 149 -14.31 -0.56 1.05
N HIS A 150 -14.00 0.19 0.02
CA HIS A 150 -14.15 -0.20 -1.37
C HIS A 150 -12.77 -0.34 -2.03
N SER A 151 -12.52 -1.51 -2.64
CA SER A 151 -11.31 -1.70 -3.44
C SER A 151 -11.50 -1.07 -4.82
N VAL A 152 -10.64 -0.13 -5.15
CA VAL A 152 -10.55 0.53 -6.45
C VAL A 152 -9.37 -0.04 -7.21
N SER A 153 -9.58 -0.35 -8.48
CA SER A 153 -8.55 -0.90 -9.37
C SER A 153 -8.65 -0.20 -10.71
N ILE A 154 -7.66 0.61 -11.04
CA ILE A 154 -7.62 1.44 -12.25
C ILE A 154 -6.53 0.91 -13.16
N PRO A 155 -6.87 0.36 -14.35
CA PRO A 155 -5.87 -0.06 -15.32
C PRO A 155 -4.98 1.11 -15.73
N LEU A 156 -3.66 0.92 -15.78
CA LEU A 156 -2.72 1.97 -16.15
C LEU A 156 -2.94 2.48 -17.58
N LYS A 157 -3.47 1.63 -18.47
CA LYS A 157 -3.87 2.03 -19.82
C LYS A 157 -4.95 3.11 -19.83
N ASP A 158 -5.83 3.14 -18.81
CA ASP A 158 -6.89 4.15 -18.69
C ASP A 158 -6.31 5.53 -18.39
N PHE A 159 -5.11 5.61 -17.82
CA PHE A 159 -4.33 6.83 -17.68
C PHE A 159 -3.54 7.22 -18.94
N GLY A 160 -3.62 6.43 -20.01
CA GLY A 160 -2.79 6.57 -21.21
C GLY A 160 -1.42 5.89 -21.11
N LEU A 161 -1.19 5.06 -20.09
CA LEU A 161 0.06 4.33 -19.86
C LEU A 161 -0.03 2.93 -20.48
N ASN A 162 0.35 2.80 -21.75
CA ASN A 162 0.18 1.54 -22.48
C ASN A 162 1.22 0.47 -22.17
N ALA A 163 2.41 0.87 -21.72
CA ALA A 163 3.46 -0.05 -21.29
C ALA A 163 4.28 0.59 -20.17
N VAL A 164 4.15 0.07 -18.97
CA VAL A 164 5.00 0.44 -17.85
C VAL A 164 5.93 -0.74 -17.55
N ASN A 165 7.21 -0.50 -17.59
CA ASN A 165 8.26 -1.49 -17.42
C ASN A 165 9.39 -0.94 -16.51
N ASP A 166 10.40 -1.73 -16.24
CA ASP A 166 11.54 -1.37 -15.36
C ASP A 166 12.23 -0.07 -15.78
N THR A 167 12.14 0.31 -17.06
CA THR A 167 12.82 1.50 -17.59
C THR A 167 12.03 2.78 -17.31
N ASN A 168 10.68 2.72 -17.42
CA ASN A 168 9.84 3.91 -17.33
C ASN A 168 9.08 4.05 -16.01
N ILE A 169 8.93 2.97 -15.21
CA ILE A 169 8.25 3.03 -13.92
C ILE A 169 8.86 4.07 -12.98
N LYS A 170 10.18 4.21 -13.00
CA LYS A 170 10.90 5.20 -12.17
C LYS A 170 10.54 6.65 -12.49
N LYS A 171 9.87 6.89 -13.61
CA LYS A 171 9.33 8.20 -13.96
C LYS A 171 8.01 8.52 -13.27
N LEU A 172 7.33 7.53 -12.70
CA LEU A 172 6.09 7.73 -11.96
C LEU A 172 6.43 8.20 -10.54
N ALA A 173 6.03 9.39 -10.17
CA ALA A 173 6.49 10.04 -8.93
C ALA A 173 5.41 10.19 -7.87
N ALA A 174 4.15 10.35 -8.25
CA ALA A 174 3.06 10.55 -7.31
C ALA A 174 1.70 10.14 -7.90
N VAL A 175 0.77 9.84 -7.02
CA VAL A 175 -0.67 9.84 -7.31
C VAL A 175 -1.20 11.22 -6.97
N ALA A 176 -1.87 11.86 -7.93
CA ALA A 176 -2.42 13.20 -7.81
C ALA A 176 -3.94 13.16 -7.74
N LEU A 177 -4.53 14.01 -6.90
CA LEU A 177 -5.97 14.14 -6.73
C LEU A 177 -6.37 15.60 -6.94
N ARG A 178 -7.50 15.82 -7.62
CA ARG A 178 -8.09 17.13 -7.87
C ARG A 178 -9.61 17.10 -7.71
N PRO A 179 -10.27 18.27 -7.64
CA PRO A 179 -11.73 18.34 -7.58
C PRO A 179 -12.43 17.47 -8.64
N GLY A 180 -13.50 16.80 -8.23
CA GLY A 180 -14.54 16.35 -9.13
C GLY A 180 -15.50 17.51 -9.49
N THR A 181 -16.81 17.25 -9.52
CA THR A 181 -17.80 18.31 -9.71
C THR A 181 -17.80 19.24 -8.50
N ALA A 182 -17.79 20.56 -8.77
CA ALA A 182 -17.81 21.58 -7.75
C ALA A 182 -19.26 21.87 -7.33
N ASP A 183 -19.67 21.33 -6.19
CA ASP A 183 -21.03 21.49 -5.61
C ASP A 183 -21.04 22.33 -4.33
N GLY A 184 -19.86 22.72 -3.82
CA GLY A 184 -19.70 23.53 -2.63
C GLY A 184 -19.88 22.78 -1.30
N ASN A 185 -20.12 21.49 -1.32
CA ASN A 185 -20.27 20.69 -0.12
C ASN A 185 -18.92 20.20 0.42
N GLU A 186 -18.86 20.00 1.74
CA GLU A 186 -17.72 19.37 2.40
C GLU A 186 -17.86 17.85 2.36
N TYR A 187 -16.80 17.17 1.96
CA TYR A 187 -16.72 15.71 1.94
C TYR A 187 -15.44 15.22 2.60
N THR A 188 -15.53 14.05 3.23
CA THR A 188 -14.36 13.33 3.75
C THR A 188 -14.31 11.92 3.17
N ILE A 189 -13.19 11.58 2.56
CA ILE A 189 -12.87 10.21 2.16
C ILE A 189 -11.58 9.77 2.82
N TYR A 190 -11.45 8.48 3.09
CA TYR A 190 -10.23 7.84 3.58
C TYR A 190 -9.62 7.02 2.46
N LEU A 191 -8.29 7.12 2.32
CA LEU A 191 -7.52 6.41 1.32
C LEU A 191 -6.48 5.54 2.01
N ASP A 192 -6.34 4.29 1.54
CA ASP A 192 -5.38 3.35 2.10
C ASP A 192 -4.83 2.42 1.01
N ASP A 193 -3.72 1.73 1.27
CA ASP A 193 -3.09 0.76 0.38
C ASP A 193 -2.97 1.24 -1.08
N ILE A 194 -2.39 2.44 -1.28
CA ILE A 194 -2.21 3.02 -2.63
C ILE A 194 -0.92 2.46 -3.24
N GLU A 195 -1.06 1.64 -4.26
CA GLU A 195 0.08 0.91 -4.85
C GLU A 195 -0.12 0.56 -6.33
N LEU A 196 0.97 0.35 -7.06
CA LEU A 196 0.91 -0.26 -8.39
C LEU A 196 1.01 -1.78 -8.28
N LEU A 197 0.15 -2.48 -9.02
CA LEU A 197 0.09 -3.93 -9.07
C LEU A 197 0.37 -4.46 -10.48
N PRO A 198 0.98 -5.65 -10.61
CA PRO A 198 1.22 -6.28 -11.90
C PRO A 198 -0.06 -6.82 -12.53
N ALA A 199 -0.03 -7.06 -13.84
CA ALA A 199 -1.12 -7.67 -14.59
C ALA A 199 -1.41 -9.11 -14.15
N SER A 200 -0.35 -9.84 -13.89
CA SER A 200 -0.41 -11.22 -13.40
C SER A 200 0.30 -11.29 -12.05
N LEU A 201 -0.42 -11.81 -11.10
CA LEU A 201 0.17 -12.09 -9.80
C LEU A 201 1.08 -13.34 -9.93
N PRO A 202 2.26 -13.38 -9.26
CA PRO A 202 3.13 -14.55 -9.30
C PRO A 202 2.36 -15.81 -8.88
N SER A 203 2.53 -16.90 -9.61
CA SER A 203 2.02 -18.21 -9.20
C SER A 203 2.80 -18.72 -8.00
N VAL A 204 2.12 -19.19 -6.98
CA VAL A 204 2.74 -19.72 -5.76
C VAL A 204 2.27 -21.15 -5.56
N SER A 205 3.21 -22.06 -5.34
CA SER A 205 2.91 -23.48 -5.15
C SER A 205 2.71 -23.87 -3.68
N ALA A 206 1.71 -24.74 -3.44
CA ALA A 206 1.42 -25.51 -2.23
C ALA A 206 1.05 -24.81 -0.91
N LEU A 207 0.01 -25.33 -0.28
CA LEU A 207 -0.62 -24.87 0.99
C LEU A 207 0.13 -25.33 2.24
N ASN A 208 1.24 -24.69 2.58
CA ASN A 208 1.89 -24.90 3.89
C ASN A 208 1.61 -23.72 4.83
N ALA A 209 1.76 -23.92 6.14
CA ALA A 209 1.65 -22.81 7.10
C ALA A 209 2.62 -21.69 6.73
N PRO A 210 2.28 -20.39 6.91
CA PRO A 210 3.20 -19.30 6.60
C PRO A 210 4.51 -19.51 7.35
N VAL A 211 5.61 -19.60 6.61
CA VAL A 211 6.93 -19.75 7.20
C VAL A 211 7.61 -18.40 7.19
N LEU A 212 7.92 -17.89 8.37
CA LEU A 212 8.75 -16.70 8.51
C LEU A 212 10.15 -17.03 7.99
N GLN A 213 10.58 -16.34 6.95
CA GLN A 213 11.88 -16.55 6.32
C GLN A 213 12.97 -15.70 6.99
N GLU A 214 12.63 -14.46 7.33
CA GLU A 214 13.57 -13.50 7.89
C GLU A 214 12.83 -12.46 8.74
N ALA A 215 13.46 -12.06 9.84
CA ALA A 215 13.14 -10.85 10.58
C ALA A 215 14.44 -10.06 10.80
N LYS A 216 14.61 -8.94 10.10
CA LYS A 216 15.83 -8.12 10.16
C LYS A 216 15.53 -6.80 10.86
N ALA A 217 16.21 -6.58 11.98
CA ALA A 217 16.09 -5.36 12.76
C ALA A 217 17.02 -4.27 12.23
N TYR A 218 16.49 -3.05 12.21
CA TYR A 218 17.21 -1.81 11.97
C TYR A 218 16.99 -0.87 13.16
N GLU A 219 17.52 0.35 13.09
CA GLU A 219 17.42 1.28 14.23
C GLU A 219 15.99 1.50 14.74
N ARG A 220 15.03 1.70 13.85
CA ARG A 220 13.65 2.07 14.19
C ARG A 220 12.59 1.22 13.53
N HIS A 221 12.97 0.20 12.78
CA HIS A 221 12.05 -0.68 12.10
C HIS A 221 12.56 -2.13 12.02
N ILE A 222 11.64 -3.04 11.78
CA ILE A 222 11.94 -4.45 11.55
C ILE A 222 11.31 -4.84 10.23
N ASP A 223 12.13 -5.37 9.33
CA ASP A 223 11.68 -5.99 8.09
C ASP A 223 11.37 -7.46 8.33
N ILE A 224 10.18 -7.86 7.95
CA ILE A 224 9.71 -9.23 8.06
C ILE A 224 9.48 -9.78 6.66
N LYS A 225 10.02 -10.98 6.38
CA LYS A 225 9.76 -11.70 5.14
C LYS A 225 9.25 -13.10 5.45
N TRP A 226 8.37 -13.59 4.61
CA TRP A 226 7.87 -14.95 4.67
C TRP A 226 7.84 -15.60 3.30
N ILE A 227 7.76 -16.91 3.27
CA ILE A 227 7.61 -17.66 2.03
C ILE A 227 6.19 -17.51 1.52
N PRO A 228 5.97 -16.93 0.33
CA PRO A 228 4.64 -16.81 -0.24
C PRO A 228 4.03 -18.20 -0.50
N GLN A 229 2.73 -18.30 -0.40
CA GLN A 229 2.01 -19.54 -0.58
C GLN A 229 0.97 -19.42 -1.69
N SER A 230 0.44 -20.55 -2.17
CA SER A 230 -0.57 -20.58 -3.21
C SER A 230 -1.71 -19.61 -2.92
N LYS A 231 -2.16 -18.89 -3.95
CA LYS A 231 -3.15 -17.83 -3.86
C LYS A 231 -4.59 -18.30 -3.77
N GLU A 232 -4.86 -19.45 -4.36
CA GLU A 232 -6.23 -19.83 -4.71
C GLU A 232 -7.15 -19.90 -3.50
N ASP A 233 -6.56 -20.16 -2.30
CA ASP A 233 -7.29 -20.28 -1.06
C ASP A 233 -6.97 -19.19 -0.03
N ILE A 234 -5.98 -18.33 -0.28
CA ILE A 234 -5.60 -17.29 0.67
C ILE A 234 -6.31 -15.99 0.33
N LYS A 235 -7.09 -15.48 1.26
CA LYS A 235 -7.74 -14.18 1.14
C LYS A 235 -6.79 -13.04 1.52
N TYR A 236 -6.03 -13.23 2.59
CA TYR A 236 -5.00 -12.29 3.07
C TYR A 236 -4.12 -12.95 4.13
N TYR A 237 -2.96 -12.32 4.40
CA TYR A 237 -2.15 -12.55 5.58
C TYR A 237 -2.46 -11.49 6.63
N ARG A 238 -2.41 -11.87 7.92
CA ARG A 238 -2.46 -10.93 9.03
C ARG A 238 -1.22 -11.09 9.89
N ILE A 239 -0.57 -9.97 10.19
CA ILE A 239 0.64 -9.90 10.99
C ILE A 239 0.26 -9.37 12.36
N TYR A 240 0.71 -10.04 13.38
CA TYR A 240 0.55 -9.67 14.78
C TYR A 240 1.91 -9.36 15.37
N ARG A 241 1.96 -8.33 16.20
CA ARG A 241 3.14 -7.92 16.96
C ARG A 241 2.87 -7.99 18.45
N SER A 242 3.90 -8.36 19.20
CA SER A 242 3.95 -8.28 20.66
C SER A 242 5.27 -7.65 21.09
N PHE A 243 5.26 -6.89 22.20
CA PHE A 243 6.47 -6.39 22.82
C PHE A 243 6.88 -7.22 24.05
N ASP A 244 5.97 -7.98 24.62
CA ASP A 244 6.17 -8.86 25.78
C ASP A 244 6.28 -10.36 25.42
N GLY A 245 6.00 -10.71 24.15
CA GLY A 245 5.96 -12.09 23.68
C GLY A 245 4.69 -12.85 24.06
N ILE A 246 3.76 -12.22 24.78
CA ILE A 246 2.54 -12.80 25.33
C ILE A 246 1.31 -12.19 24.68
N THR A 247 1.19 -10.86 24.74
CA THR A 247 0.03 -10.12 24.22
C THR A 247 0.31 -9.67 22.79
N TYR A 248 -0.42 -10.23 21.84
CA TYR A 248 -0.27 -9.97 20.42
C TYR A 248 -1.41 -9.10 19.89
N GLN A 249 -1.05 -8.03 19.17
CA GLN A 249 -2.00 -7.15 18.50
C GLN A 249 -1.79 -7.19 16.99
N PRO A 250 -2.86 -7.11 16.16
CA PRO A 250 -2.73 -7.03 14.73
C PRO A 250 -2.07 -5.71 14.34
N VAL A 251 -1.08 -5.76 13.46
CA VAL A 251 -0.34 -4.58 12.99
C VAL A 251 -0.40 -4.40 11.49
N ALA A 252 -0.71 -5.45 10.74
CA ALA A 252 -0.87 -5.34 9.30
C ALA A 252 -1.75 -6.46 8.73
N VAL A 253 -2.39 -6.14 7.62
CA VAL A 253 -3.00 -7.09 6.68
C VAL A 253 -2.22 -7.01 5.38
N ARG A 254 -1.91 -8.17 4.79
CA ARG A 254 -1.18 -8.25 3.53
C ARG A 254 -1.93 -9.13 2.55
N ARG A 255 -1.87 -8.74 1.29
CA ARG A 255 -2.49 -9.49 0.19
C ARG A 255 -1.80 -10.84 -0.02
N PRO A 256 -2.46 -11.82 -0.65
CA PRO A 256 -1.92 -13.18 -0.80
C PRO A 256 -0.56 -13.28 -1.48
N TRP A 257 -0.24 -12.34 -2.34
CA TRP A 257 1.00 -12.32 -3.11
C TRP A 257 2.14 -11.56 -2.44
N MET A 258 1.84 -10.80 -1.37
CA MET A 258 2.85 -10.08 -0.61
C MET A 258 3.57 -11.04 0.32
N ASN A 259 4.87 -10.88 0.44
CA ASN A 259 5.72 -11.72 1.27
C ASN A 259 6.62 -10.93 2.22
N ARG A 260 6.35 -9.64 2.39
CA ARG A 260 7.12 -8.77 3.28
C ARG A 260 6.25 -7.72 3.97
N TYR A 261 6.75 -7.27 5.10
CA TYR A 261 6.21 -6.16 5.88
C TYR A 261 7.33 -5.45 6.62
N THR A 262 7.33 -4.12 6.57
CA THR A 262 8.23 -3.28 7.37
C THR A 262 7.45 -2.70 8.53
N ASP A 263 7.79 -3.11 9.74
CA ASP A 263 7.17 -2.62 10.97
C ASP A 263 8.02 -1.52 11.59
N PHE A 264 7.47 -0.33 11.67
CA PHE A 264 8.14 0.80 12.28
C PHE A 264 7.79 0.90 13.76
N LEU A 265 8.80 0.75 14.60
CA LEU A 265 8.64 0.74 16.05
C LEU A 265 8.70 2.14 16.67
N GLY A 266 9.21 3.13 15.94
CA GLY A 266 9.34 4.51 16.38
C GLY A 266 10.47 4.77 17.40
N GLU A 267 11.01 3.72 18.01
CA GLU A 267 12.04 3.77 19.05
C GLU A 267 13.22 2.88 18.70
N VAL A 268 14.41 3.30 19.08
CA VAL A 268 15.66 2.54 18.91
C VAL A 268 15.74 1.43 19.95
N GLY A 269 16.20 0.24 19.54
CA GLY A 269 16.49 -0.87 20.45
C GLY A 269 15.26 -1.62 20.99
N LYS A 270 14.06 -1.30 20.50
CA LYS A 270 12.83 -1.97 20.92
C LYS A 270 12.75 -3.39 20.41
N LYS A 271 12.59 -4.37 21.29
CA LYS A 271 12.37 -5.77 20.93
C LYS A 271 10.91 -6.01 20.58
N ALA A 272 10.66 -6.75 19.51
CA ALA A 272 9.32 -7.14 19.12
C ALA A 272 9.28 -8.62 18.67
N TYR A 273 8.13 -9.25 18.89
CA TYR A 273 7.82 -10.62 18.52
C TYR A 273 6.67 -10.60 17.50
N TYR A 274 6.71 -11.49 16.52
CA TYR A 274 5.73 -11.51 15.45
C TYR A 274 5.10 -12.89 15.29
N LYS A 275 3.81 -12.86 14.93
CA LYS A 275 3.06 -14.03 14.45
C LYS A 275 2.43 -13.67 13.11
N LEU A 276 2.53 -14.59 12.17
CA LEU A 276 1.93 -14.49 10.85
C LEU A 276 0.83 -15.53 10.70
N TYR A 277 -0.37 -15.08 10.35
CA TYR A 277 -1.50 -15.92 10.07
C TYR A 277 -1.97 -15.72 8.63
N ARG A 278 -2.39 -16.81 7.99
CA ARG A 278 -3.13 -16.75 6.72
C ARG A 278 -4.62 -16.89 6.99
N PHE A 279 -5.41 -16.19 6.22
CA PHE A 279 -6.86 -16.32 6.24
C PHE A 279 -7.33 -16.87 4.90
N LEU A 280 -8.05 -17.95 4.94
CA LEU A 280 -8.58 -18.64 3.76
C LEU A 280 -9.92 -18.01 3.37
N GLY A 281 -10.15 -17.83 2.07
CA GLY A 281 -11.47 -17.56 1.54
C GLY A 281 -12.27 -18.84 1.62
N ARG A 282 -13.42 -18.85 2.30
CA ARG A 282 -14.40 -19.90 2.06
C ARG A 282 -14.94 -19.67 0.66
N GLY A 283 -14.81 -20.66 -0.23
CA GLY A 283 -15.53 -20.64 -1.50
C GLY A 283 -17.02 -20.43 -1.21
N TRP A 284 -17.60 -19.49 -1.93
CA TRP A 284 -19.06 -19.29 -1.98
C TRP A 284 -19.64 -20.28 -2.95
#